data_928f661903b1e928a3ee39e5bc32c0bc
#
_entry.id   928f661903b1e928a3ee39e5bc32c0bc
#
_cell.length_a   1.000
_cell.length_b   1.000
_cell.length_c   1.000
_cell.angle_alpha   90.00
_cell.angle_beta   90.00
_cell.angle_gamma   90.00
#
_symmetry.space_group_name_H-M   'P 1'
#
loop_
_entity.id
_entity.type
_entity.pdbx_description
1 polymer ?
#
loop_
_entity_poly.entity_id
_entity_poly.type
_entity_poly.pdbx_seq_one_letter_code
_entity_poly.pdbx_strand_id
1 'polypeptide(L)'
;MLLAHLRPRADSLVWDVGGGTGALALEIARLLSTGAVHTLERDPEAIELLERNRLRFGISNLHIHAGQAPADLNQLPPHPDRVLLEVGRPLGDVLLAVWQQLRPSGRLVISTVSLEGLVDATDTLSQLGALDVQVVQATVHRMQRRGSQAKLAAAEPLFLIAAER
;
A
#
# COMPACT_ATOMS: atom_id res chain seq x y z
N MET A 1 -0.43 -7.70 9.12
CA MET A 1 -1.24 -6.57 9.61
C MET A 1 -1.87 -5.80 8.44
N LEU A 2 -1.13 -5.23 7.49
CA LEU A 2 -1.67 -4.54 6.30
C LEU A 2 -2.75 -5.37 5.57
N LEU A 3 -2.46 -6.62 5.24
CA LEU A 3 -3.41 -7.51 4.56
C LEU A 3 -4.73 -7.71 5.34
N ALA A 4 -4.65 -7.80 6.68
CA ALA A 4 -5.84 -7.95 7.52
C ALA A 4 -6.74 -6.70 7.48
N HIS A 5 -6.14 -5.50 7.31
CA HIS A 5 -6.89 -4.26 7.15
C HIS A 5 -7.38 -4.06 5.72
N LEU A 6 -6.62 -4.50 4.71
CA LEU A 6 -7.01 -4.41 3.30
C LEU A 6 -8.17 -5.36 2.96
N ARG A 7 -8.25 -6.52 3.60
CA ARG A 7 -9.30 -7.54 3.41
C ARG A 7 -9.50 -7.89 1.92
N PRO A 8 -8.43 -8.29 1.19
CA PRO A 8 -8.59 -8.65 -0.21
C PRO A 8 -9.46 -9.90 -0.35
N ARG A 9 -10.28 -9.95 -1.40
CA ARG A 9 -11.07 -11.12 -1.78
C ARG A 9 -10.42 -11.81 -2.97
N ALA A 10 -10.79 -13.04 -3.23
CA ALA A 10 -10.24 -13.85 -4.33
C ALA A 10 -10.34 -13.17 -5.71
N ASP A 11 -11.35 -12.34 -5.91
CA ASP A 11 -11.69 -11.63 -7.14
C ASP A 11 -11.36 -10.13 -7.13
N SER A 12 -10.65 -9.64 -6.10
CA SER A 12 -10.36 -8.22 -5.94
C SER A 12 -9.51 -7.65 -7.08
N LEU A 13 -9.89 -6.44 -7.51
CA LEU A 13 -9.02 -5.54 -8.27
C LEU A 13 -8.29 -4.64 -7.29
N VAL A 14 -7.00 -4.89 -7.15
CA VAL A 14 -6.17 -4.20 -6.16
C VAL A 14 -5.24 -3.20 -6.83
N TRP A 15 -5.23 -1.97 -6.34
CA TRP A 15 -4.16 -1.02 -6.63
C TRP A 15 -3.15 -1.01 -5.49
N ASP A 16 -1.88 -1.04 -5.85
CA ASP A 16 -0.74 -0.86 -4.95
C ASP A 16 0.04 0.37 -5.44
N VAL A 17 -0.18 1.51 -4.81
CA VAL A 17 0.37 2.81 -5.21
C VAL A 17 1.58 3.12 -4.35
N GLY A 18 2.76 3.11 -4.97
CA GLY A 18 4.05 3.14 -4.31
C GLY A 18 4.54 1.73 -3.96
N GLY A 19 4.54 0.84 -4.95
CA GLY A 19 4.77 -0.60 -4.74
C GLY A 19 6.17 -0.98 -4.25
N GLY A 20 7.15 -0.09 -4.38
CA GLY A 20 8.53 -0.35 -3.99
C GLY A 20 9.06 -1.65 -4.60
N THR A 21 9.65 -2.51 -3.78
CA THR A 21 10.18 -3.82 -4.22
C THR A 21 9.12 -4.90 -4.44
N GLY A 22 7.84 -4.57 -4.24
CA GLY A 22 6.70 -5.44 -4.48
C GLY A 22 6.39 -6.45 -3.37
N ALA A 23 6.97 -6.31 -2.19
CA ALA A 23 6.78 -7.30 -1.13
C ALA A 23 5.29 -7.51 -0.78
N LEU A 24 4.51 -6.43 -0.69
CA LEU A 24 3.07 -6.50 -0.40
C LEU A 24 2.27 -6.91 -1.65
N ALA A 25 2.58 -6.32 -2.80
CA ALA A 25 1.91 -6.64 -4.07
C ALA A 25 1.97 -8.14 -4.39
N LEU A 26 3.14 -8.76 -4.21
CA LEU A 26 3.35 -10.20 -4.42
C LEU A 26 2.52 -11.05 -3.44
N GLU A 27 2.52 -10.70 -2.16
CA GLU A 27 1.73 -11.44 -1.16
C GLU A 27 0.23 -11.27 -1.41
N ILE A 28 -0.23 -10.08 -1.81
CA ILE A 28 -1.63 -9.87 -2.18
C ILE A 28 -1.97 -10.71 -3.42
N ALA A 29 -1.16 -10.65 -4.48
CA ALA A 29 -1.41 -11.38 -5.72
C ALA A 29 -1.56 -12.89 -5.50
N ARG A 30 -0.80 -13.46 -4.56
CA ARG A 30 -0.90 -14.89 -4.18
C ARG A 30 -2.23 -15.26 -3.50
N LEU A 31 -2.89 -14.30 -2.88
CA LEU A 31 -4.19 -14.51 -2.22
C LEU A 31 -5.36 -14.42 -3.21
N LEU A 32 -5.14 -13.82 -4.39
CA LEU A 32 -6.17 -13.61 -5.39
C LEU A 32 -6.18 -14.79 -6.37
N SER A 33 -7.27 -15.55 -6.43
CA SER A 33 -7.40 -16.67 -7.39
C SER A 33 -7.92 -16.23 -8.75
N THR A 34 -8.73 -15.18 -8.82
CA THR A 34 -9.34 -14.63 -10.05
C THR A 34 -9.18 -13.12 -10.18
N GLY A 35 -8.69 -12.46 -9.14
CA GLY A 35 -8.39 -11.04 -9.12
C GLY A 35 -6.97 -10.71 -9.60
N ALA A 36 -6.65 -9.43 -9.62
CA ALA A 36 -5.35 -8.93 -10.04
C ALA A 36 -4.86 -7.78 -9.16
N VAL A 37 -3.54 -7.63 -9.09
CA VAL A 37 -2.87 -6.48 -8.49
C VAL A 37 -2.25 -5.63 -9.59
N HIS A 38 -2.49 -4.34 -9.53
CA HIS A 38 -1.83 -3.34 -10.37
C HIS A 38 -1.02 -2.43 -9.47
N THR A 39 0.30 -2.50 -9.59
CA THR A 39 1.21 -1.66 -8.81
C THR A 39 1.74 -0.51 -9.66
N LEU A 40 1.78 0.68 -9.09
CA LEU A 40 2.38 1.88 -9.68
C LEU A 40 3.63 2.25 -8.89
N GLU A 41 4.77 2.27 -9.55
CA GLU A 41 6.05 2.62 -8.93
C GLU A 41 6.85 3.54 -9.86
N ARG A 42 7.53 4.53 -9.28
CA ARG A 42 8.30 5.52 -10.05
C ARG A 42 9.80 5.24 -10.10
N ASP A 43 10.33 4.51 -9.11
CA ASP A 43 11.75 4.22 -9.01
C ASP A 43 12.13 3.05 -9.93
N PRO A 44 12.98 3.28 -10.95
CA PRO A 44 13.38 2.23 -11.89
C PRO A 44 14.08 1.05 -11.22
N GLU A 45 14.86 1.29 -10.15
CA GLU A 45 15.55 0.21 -9.43
C GLU A 45 14.55 -0.66 -8.66
N ALA A 46 13.56 -0.04 -8.04
CA ALA A 46 12.48 -0.75 -7.37
C ALA A 46 11.63 -1.55 -8.38
N ILE A 47 11.31 -0.98 -9.54
CA ILE A 47 10.59 -1.67 -10.63
C ILE A 47 11.36 -2.91 -11.10
N GLU A 48 12.69 -2.80 -11.31
CA GLU A 48 13.52 -3.94 -11.72
C GLU A 48 13.49 -5.05 -10.67
N LEU A 49 13.59 -4.71 -9.39
CA LEU A 49 13.52 -5.66 -8.28
C LEU A 49 12.14 -6.32 -8.19
N LEU A 50 11.08 -5.54 -8.36
CA LEU A 50 9.70 -6.01 -8.35
C LEU A 50 9.46 -7.00 -9.49
N GLU A 51 9.91 -6.69 -10.71
CA GLU A 51 9.79 -7.59 -11.87
C GLU A 51 10.58 -8.88 -11.65
N ARG A 52 11.81 -8.79 -11.13
CA ARG A 52 12.62 -9.95 -10.77
C ARG A 52 11.93 -10.83 -9.73
N ASN A 53 11.33 -10.23 -8.72
CA ASN A 53 10.58 -10.93 -7.69
C ASN A 53 9.33 -11.59 -8.27
N ARG A 54 8.55 -10.86 -9.12
CA ARG A 54 7.38 -11.39 -9.80
C ARG A 54 7.70 -12.66 -10.59
N LEU A 55 8.77 -12.62 -11.38
CA LEU A 55 9.24 -13.78 -12.16
C LEU A 55 9.71 -14.93 -11.26
N ARG A 56 10.51 -14.62 -10.24
CA ARG A 56 11.03 -15.63 -9.29
C ARG A 56 9.93 -16.40 -8.57
N PHE A 57 8.83 -15.73 -8.20
CA PHE A 57 7.71 -16.35 -7.51
C PHE A 57 6.60 -16.84 -8.44
N GLY A 58 6.76 -16.71 -9.76
CA GLY A 58 5.80 -17.20 -10.75
C GLY A 58 4.44 -16.51 -10.66
N ILE A 59 4.40 -15.22 -10.30
CA ILE A 59 3.17 -14.47 -10.15
C ILE A 59 2.71 -13.92 -11.50
N SER A 60 1.55 -14.36 -11.99
CA SER A 60 1.01 -13.96 -13.29
C SER A 60 -0.04 -12.86 -13.22
N ASN A 61 -0.68 -12.66 -12.08
CA ASN A 61 -1.74 -11.69 -11.85
C ASN A 61 -1.29 -10.39 -11.15
N LEU A 62 0.01 -10.09 -11.22
CA LEU A 62 0.61 -8.83 -10.81
C LEU A 62 1.08 -8.07 -12.06
N HIS A 63 0.54 -6.86 -12.25
CA HIS A 63 0.85 -5.97 -13.36
C HIS A 63 1.60 -4.75 -12.82
N ILE A 64 2.75 -4.45 -13.43
CA ILE A 64 3.66 -3.39 -12.98
C ILE A 64 3.55 -2.22 -13.95
N HIS A 65 3.31 -1.03 -13.42
CA HIS A 65 3.21 0.22 -14.15
C HIS A 65 4.30 1.18 -13.65
N ALA A 66 5.13 1.65 -14.57
CA ALA A 66 6.12 2.68 -14.27
C ALA A 66 5.46 4.05 -14.31
N GLY A 67 5.45 4.77 -13.20
CA GLY A 67 4.82 6.08 -13.14
C GLY A 67 4.70 6.62 -11.72
N GLN A 68 4.22 7.84 -11.61
CA GLN A 68 4.07 8.58 -10.37
C GLN A 68 2.62 9.01 -10.13
N ALA A 69 2.08 8.66 -8.96
CA ALA A 69 0.80 9.18 -8.53
C ALA A 69 0.91 10.68 -8.13
N PRO A 70 -0.13 11.50 -8.36
CA PRO A 70 -1.42 11.12 -8.95
C PRO A 70 -1.44 11.11 -10.49
N ALA A 71 -0.41 11.66 -11.16
CA ALA A 71 -0.40 11.94 -12.60
C ALA A 71 -0.65 10.69 -13.48
N ASP A 72 -0.09 9.56 -13.07
CA ASP A 72 -0.11 8.33 -13.86
C ASP A 72 -1.12 7.27 -13.36
N LEU A 73 -2.04 7.63 -12.45
CA LEU A 73 -3.09 6.72 -11.98
C LEU A 73 -4.02 6.23 -13.11
N ASN A 74 -4.12 7.00 -14.20
CA ASN A 74 -4.90 6.64 -15.38
C ASN A 74 -4.34 5.43 -16.16
N GLN A 75 -3.10 5.01 -15.89
CA GLN A 75 -2.53 3.78 -16.44
C GLN A 75 -3.10 2.52 -15.77
N LEU A 76 -3.71 2.67 -14.59
CA LEU A 76 -4.29 1.55 -13.85
C LEU A 76 -5.74 1.30 -14.30
N PRO A 77 -6.22 0.04 -14.26
CA PRO A 77 -7.63 -0.26 -14.53
C PRO A 77 -8.54 0.52 -13.58
N PRO A 78 -9.64 1.13 -14.06
CA PRO A 78 -10.51 1.95 -13.24
C PRO A 78 -11.28 1.12 -12.18
N HIS A 79 -11.74 1.81 -11.16
CA HIS A 79 -12.64 1.28 -10.13
C HIS A 79 -12.08 0.10 -9.32
N PRO A 80 -10.89 0.23 -8.69
CA PRO A 80 -10.38 -0.78 -7.78
C PRO A 80 -11.34 -0.96 -6.59
N ASP A 81 -11.37 -2.16 -6.02
CA ASP A 81 -12.09 -2.40 -4.78
C ASP A 81 -11.19 -2.42 -3.55
N ARG A 82 -9.90 -2.49 -3.77
CA ARG A 82 -8.87 -2.42 -2.73
C ARG A 82 -7.72 -1.54 -3.19
N VAL A 83 -7.30 -0.65 -2.32
CA VAL A 83 -6.13 0.20 -2.57
C VAL A 83 -5.20 0.14 -1.38
N LEU A 84 -3.93 -0.11 -1.66
CA LEU A 84 -2.81 0.10 -0.77
C LEU A 84 -2.08 1.36 -1.22
N LEU A 85 -1.80 2.27 -0.30
CA LEU A 85 -1.14 3.53 -0.57
C LEU A 85 0.09 3.70 0.33
N GLU A 86 1.27 3.63 -0.29
CA GLU A 86 2.56 3.81 0.36
C GLU A 86 3.37 4.88 -0.37
N VAL A 87 2.95 6.12 -0.24
CA VAL A 87 3.60 7.26 -0.92
C VAL A 87 4.12 8.28 0.08
N GLY A 88 5.15 8.99 -0.35
CA GLY A 88 5.61 10.18 0.35
C GLY A 88 4.67 11.36 0.15
N ARG A 89 5.16 12.56 0.46
CA ARG A 89 4.40 13.79 0.25
C ARG A 89 4.40 14.23 -1.23
N PRO A 90 3.34 14.88 -1.72
CA PRO A 90 2.09 15.24 -1.01
C PRO A 90 1.10 14.07 -0.97
N LEU A 91 0.76 13.59 0.23
CA LEU A 91 -0.16 12.47 0.42
C LEU A 91 -1.61 12.86 0.08
N GLY A 92 -2.05 14.05 0.46
CA GLY A 92 -3.42 14.50 0.29
C GLY A 92 -3.92 14.48 -1.16
N ASP A 93 -3.11 14.98 -2.11
CA ASP A 93 -3.47 15.01 -3.53
C ASP A 93 -3.58 13.60 -4.12
N VAL A 94 -2.65 12.71 -3.74
CA VAL A 94 -2.68 11.31 -4.17
C VAL A 94 -3.88 10.60 -3.58
N LEU A 95 -4.15 10.82 -2.29
CA LEU A 95 -5.28 10.23 -1.59
C LEU A 95 -6.61 10.66 -2.22
N LEU A 96 -6.77 11.95 -2.52
CA LEU A 96 -7.97 12.46 -3.19
C LEU A 96 -8.18 11.79 -4.56
N ALA A 97 -7.12 11.71 -5.38
CA ALA A 97 -7.20 11.12 -6.71
C ALA A 97 -7.53 9.62 -6.65
N VAL A 98 -6.91 8.88 -5.74
CA VAL A 98 -7.18 7.46 -5.49
C VAL A 98 -8.61 7.25 -4.99
N TRP A 99 -9.08 8.10 -4.06
CA TRP A 99 -10.44 8.01 -3.52
C TRP A 99 -11.51 8.17 -4.57
N GLN A 100 -11.31 9.06 -5.54
CA GLN A 100 -12.24 9.24 -6.66
C GLN A 100 -12.37 7.99 -7.53
N GLN A 101 -11.32 7.19 -7.63
CA GLN A 101 -11.31 5.96 -8.41
C GLN A 101 -11.80 4.73 -7.61
N LEU A 102 -11.60 4.72 -6.30
CA LEU A 102 -12.03 3.62 -5.44
C LEU A 102 -13.55 3.45 -5.55
N ARG A 103 -14.02 2.25 -5.82
CA ARG A 103 -15.47 2.00 -5.97
C ARG A 103 -16.22 2.17 -4.62
N PRO A 104 -17.55 2.42 -4.65
CA PRO A 104 -18.36 2.38 -3.43
C PRO A 104 -18.18 1.06 -2.67
N SER A 105 -18.10 1.12 -1.34
CA SER A 105 -17.73 0.02 -0.44
C SER A 105 -16.33 -0.56 -0.70
N GLY A 106 -15.50 0.16 -1.44
CA GLY A 106 -14.08 -0.15 -1.61
C GLY A 106 -13.30 0.19 -0.36
N ARG A 107 -12.18 -0.50 -0.16
CA ARG A 107 -11.35 -0.32 1.02
C ARG A 107 -9.96 0.19 0.68
N LEU A 108 -9.54 1.22 1.40
CA LEU A 108 -8.22 1.82 1.31
C LEU A 108 -7.42 1.50 2.58
N VAL A 109 -6.14 1.21 2.39
CA VAL A 109 -5.16 1.15 3.49
C VAL A 109 -3.97 2.03 3.13
N ILE A 110 -3.62 2.92 4.03
CA ILE A 110 -2.45 3.81 3.92
C ILE A 110 -1.42 3.37 4.92
N SER A 111 -0.15 3.33 4.54
CA SER A 111 0.97 3.19 5.47
C SER A 111 1.87 4.42 5.45
N THR A 112 2.28 4.88 6.62
CA THR A 112 3.21 6.00 6.79
C THR A 112 4.01 5.84 8.07
N VAL A 113 5.24 6.36 8.08
CA VAL A 113 6.10 6.42 9.28
C VAL A 113 6.12 7.81 9.92
N SER A 114 5.53 8.82 9.25
CA SER A 114 5.54 10.19 9.74
C SER A 114 4.21 10.58 10.40
N LEU A 115 4.30 11.40 11.45
CA LEU A 115 3.13 11.99 12.11
C LEU A 115 2.36 12.93 11.17
N GLU A 116 3.09 13.66 10.34
CA GLU A 116 2.47 14.55 9.35
C GLU A 116 1.68 13.75 8.30
N GLY A 117 2.21 12.61 7.85
CA GLY A 117 1.47 11.72 6.95
C GLY A 117 0.22 11.14 7.61
N LEU A 118 0.27 10.82 8.90
CA LEU A 118 -0.90 10.41 9.67
C LEU A 118 -1.96 11.51 9.72
N VAL A 119 -1.56 12.75 10.04
CA VAL A 119 -2.48 13.90 10.10
C VAL A 119 -3.08 14.18 8.73
N ASP A 120 -2.24 14.28 7.68
CA ASP A 120 -2.69 14.54 6.31
C ASP A 120 -3.70 13.47 5.84
N ALA A 121 -3.45 12.19 6.16
CA ALA A 121 -4.35 11.10 5.80
C ALA A 121 -5.70 11.21 6.53
N THR A 122 -5.67 11.38 7.85
CA THR A 122 -6.89 11.40 8.66
C THR A 122 -7.76 12.62 8.37
N ASP A 123 -7.16 13.79 8.18
CA ASP A 123 -7.87 15.01 7.83
C ASP A 123 -8.52 14.90 6.43
N THR A 124 -7.76 14.40 5.45
CA THR A 124 -8.29 14.18 4.10
C THR A 124 -9.44 13.17 4.11
N LEU A 125 -9.29 12.03 4.78
CA LEU A 125 -10.36 11.03 4.89
C LEU A 125 -11.61 11.58 5.57
N SER A 126 -11.45 12.41 6.61
CA SER A 126 -12.56 13.09 7.28
C SER A 126 -13.30 14.02 6.31
N GLN A 127 -12.59 14.83 5.54
CA GLN A 127 -13.17 15.72 4.53
C GLN A 127 -13.90 14.98 3.42
N LEU A 128 -13.43 13.77 3.07
CA LEU A 128 -14.02 12.90 2.07
C LEU A 128 -15.24 12.10 2.57
N GLY A 129 -15.57 12.20 3.86
CA GLY A 129 -16.66 11.45 4.46
C GLY A 129 -16.42 9.95 4.51
N ALA A 130 -15.15 9.53 4.66
CA ALA A 130 -14.77 8.14 4.73
C ALA A 130 -15.42 7.41 5.91
N LEU A 131 -15.79 6.15 5.69
CA LEU A 131 -16.40 5.29 6.70
C LEU A 131 -15.38 4.32 7.29
N ASP A 132 -15.68 3.77 8.47
CA ASP A 132 -14.86 2.77 9.19
C ASP A 132 -13.37 3.17 9.25
N VAL A 133 -13.09 4.45 9.56
CA VAL A 133 -11.70 4.92 9.66
C VAL A 133 -11.06 4.33 10.91
N GLN A 134 -10.01 3.54 10.70
CA GLN A 134 -9.24 2.88 11.74
C GLN A 134 -7.78 3.31 11.66
N VAL A 135 -7.20 3.69 12.79
CA VAL A 135 -5.77 4.03 12.89
C VAL A 135 -5.11 3.04 13.82
N VAL A 136 -4.04 2.42 13.36
CA VAL A 136 -3.21 1.49 14.13
C VAL A 136 -1.77 1.91 14.07
N GLN A 137 -1.12 1.98 15.23
CA GLN A 137 0.34 2.12 15.31
C GLN A 137 0.98 0.77 15.58
N ALA A 138 1.98 0.41 14.80
CA ALA A 138 2.81 -0.76 15.03
C ALA A 138 4.23 -0.35 15.39
N THR A 139 4.76 -0.95 16.45
CA THR A 139 6.17 -0.79 16.84
C THR A 139 6.83 -2.17 16.87
N VAL A 140 7.95 -2.29 16.17
CA VAL A 140 8.72 -3.54 16.08
C VAL A 140 10.09 -3.32 16.69
N HIS A 141 10.51 -4.24 17.55
CA HIS A 141 11.86 -4.28 18.07
C HIS A 141 12.56 -5.53 17.52
N ARG A 142 13.74 -5.36 16.99
CA ARG A 142 14.57 -6.46 16.48
C ARG A 142 15.76 -6.68 17.38
N MET A 143 16.04 -7.94 17.70
CA MET A 143 17.25 -8.29 18.43
C MET A 143 18.48 -8.07 17.55
N GLN A 144 19.40 -7.25 18.04
CA GLN A 144 20.71 -7.03 17.45
C GLN A 144 21.79 -7.59 18.38
N ARG A 145 22.75 -8.32 17.84
CA ARG A 145 23.90 -8.83 18.56
C ARG A 145 25.17 -8.08 18.14
N ARG A 146 25.95 -7.67 19.13
CA ARG A 146 27.34 -7.17 18.96
C ARG A 146 28.22 -7.95 19.91
N GLY A 147 29.01 -8.89 19.39
CA GLY A 147 29.79 -9.83 20.20
C GLY A 147 28.91 -10.67 21.13
N SER A 148 29.21 -10.66 22.42
CA SER A 148 28.44 -11.38 23.45
C SER A 148 27.18 -10.63 23.94
N GLN A 149 27.00 -9.36 23.53
CA GLN A 149 25.86 -8.56 23.99
C GLN A 149 24.70 -8.63 22.97
N ALA A 150 23.49 -8.77 23.48
CA ALA A 150 22.27 -8.67 22.73
C ALA A 150 21.41 -7.52 23.25
N LYS A 151 20.80 -6.75 22.34
CA LYS A 151 19.84 -5.68 22.67
C LYS A 151 18.67 -5.70 21.70
N LEU A 152 17.52 -5.20 22.15
CA LEU A 152 16.39 -4.90 21.29
C LEU A 152 16.56 -3.49 20.72
N ALA A 153 16.62 -3.37 19.39
CA ALA A 153 16.64 -2.10 18.69
C ALA A 153 15.23 -1.84 18.12
N ALA A 154 14.67 -0.67 18.40
CA ALA A 154 13.40 -0.24 17.83
C ALA A 154 13.57 0.03 16.33
N ALA A 155 12.64 -0.42 15.52
CA ALA A 155 12.41 0.09 14.18
C ALA A 155 11.54 1.35 14.26
N GLU A 156 11.49 2.12 13.17
CA GLU A 156 10.58 3.24 13.08
C GLU A 156 9.12 2.77 13.27
N PRO A 157 8.30 3.53 14.01
CA PRO A 157 6.90 3.19 14.16
C PRO A 157 6.20 3.33 12.81
N LEU A 158 5.31 2.37 12.52
CA LEU A 158 4.48 2.38 11.32
C LEU A 158 3.04 2.72 11.73
N PHE A 159 2.46 3.71 11.06
CA PHE A 159 1.03 4.01 11.16
C PHE A 159 0.30 3.38 9.97
N LEU A 160 -0.77 2.66 10.27
CA LEU A 160 -1.71 2.13 9.30
C LEU A 160 -3.04 2.83 9.47
N ILE A 161 -3.55 3.38 8.38
CA ILE A 161 -4.85 4.02 8.34
C ILE A 161 -5.69 3.22 7.35
N ALA A 162 -6.81 2.67 7.79
CA ALA A 162 -7.75 1.95 6.93
C ALA A 162 -9.09 2.70 6.90
N ALA A 163 -9.74 2.73 5.73
CA ALA A 163 -11.03 3.37 5.55
C ALA A 163 -11.86 2.69 4.46
N GLU A 164 -13.16 2.89 4.48
CA GLU A 164 -14.12 2.49 3.45
C GLU A 164 -14.74 3.72 2.78
N ARG A 165 -14.94 3.59 1.46
CA ARG A 165 -15.64 4.61 0.66
C ARG A 165 -17.15 4.40 0.66
#